data_9126642db87383f9dadedf293e0956b2
#
_entry.id   9126642db87383f9dadedf293e0956b2
#
_cell.length_a   1.000
_cell.length_b   1.000
_cell.length_c   1.000
_cell.angle_alpha   90.00
_cell.angle_beta   90.00
_cell.angle_gamma   90.00
#
_symmetry.space_group_name_H-M   'P 1'
#
loop_
_entity.id
_entity.type
_entity.pdbx_description
1 polymer ?
#
loop_
_entity_poly.entity_id
_entity_poly.type
_entity_poly.pdbx_seq_one_letter_code
_entity_poly.pdbx_strand_id
1 'polypeptide(L)'
;LDDLAATHASLRVIHRPRDAGGGKSGALNTALKQLRGEWLLVLDADAQLQEDLLEHLIPYALDGGWSAVQLRKAVIDADRNWLTRAQAMEMALDAVIQQGRLSGGGVAELRGNGQLIRRSVLEAAGGFNEDTVTDDLDLSFRLLTHGALVGILWDPPVQEEAVPGLAALWKQRQRWAEGGLQRFFDYWPTLTSGQLSLRQRWDLACFFL
;
A
#
# COMPACT_ATOMS: atom_id res chain seq x y z
N LEU A 1 11.52 -12.29 -17.77
CA LEU A 1 10.43 -11.33 -18.04
C LEU A 1 10.48 -10.81 -19.48
N ASP A 2 11.68 -10.54 -20.05
CA ASP A 2 11.79 -10.05 -21.43
C ASP A 2 11.22 -11.05 -22.44
N ASP A 3 11.46 -12.35 -22.25
CA ASP A 3 10.90 -13.40 -23.10
C ASP A 3 9.36 -13.44 -23.03
N LEU A 4 8.79 -13.20 -21.85
CA LEU A 4 7.34 -13.09 -21.69
C LEU A 4 6.80 -11.82 -22.35
N ALA A 5 7.48 -10.71 -22.22
CA ALA A 5 7.07 -9.46 -22.87
C ALA A 5 7.11 -9.55 -24.40
N ALA A 6 8.03 -10.36 -24.95
CA ALA A 6 8.08 -10.62 -26.40
C ALA A 6 6.84 -11.37 -26.93
N THR A 7 6.17 -12.14 -26.06
CA THR A 7 5.00 -12.95 -26.41
C THR A 7 3.66 -12.35 -25.98
N HIS A 8 3.69 -11.37 -25.06
CA HIS A 8 2.49 -10.75 -24.47
C HIS A 8 2.51 -9.23 -24.68
N ALA A 9 1.77 -8.73 -25.65
CA ALA A 9 1.73 -7.30 -26.02
C ALA A 9 1.27 -6.37 -24.86
N SER A 10 0.55 -6.89 -23.88
CA SER A 10 0.12 -6.16 -22.68
C SER A 10 1.21 -6.07 -21.60
N LEU A 11 2.26 -6.90 -21.70
CA LEU A 11 3.36 -6.89 -20.75
C LEU A 11 4.48 -5.98 -21.24
N ARG A 12 4.90 -5.06 -20.38
CA ARG A 12 6.05 -4.19 -20.62
C ARG A 12 7.06 -4.33 -19.51
N VAL A 13 8.30 -4.63 -19.85
CA VAL A 13 9.43 -4.67 -18.91
C VAL A 13 10.15 -3.33 -18.96
N ILE A 14 10.42 -2.77 -17.80
CA ILE A 14 11.15 -1.50 -17.64
C ILE A 14 12.47 -1.81 -16.94
N HIS A 15 13.57 -1.68 -17.67
CA HIS A 15 14.92 -1.82 -17.11
C HIS A 15 15.39 -0.48 -16.57
N ARG A 16 15.86 -0.47 -15.31
CA ARG A 16 16.50 0.69 -14.70
C ARG A 16 18.00 0.42 -14.53
N PRO A 17 18.87 1.44 -14.67
CA PRO A 17 20.26 1.32 -14.29
C PRO A 17 20.41 0.85 -12.83
N ARG A 18 21.46 0.09 -12.53
CA ARG A 18 21.68 -0.44 -11.17
C ARG A 18 21.90 0.66 -10.12
N ASP A 19 22.40 1.80 -10.56
CA ASP A 19 22.70 3.00 -9.77
C ASP A 19 21.60 4.07 -9.81
N ALA A 20 20.44 3.75 -10.37
CA ALA A 20 19.34 4.72 -10.55
C ALA A 20 18.77 5.27 -9.23
N GLY A 21 19.09 4.70 -8.08
CA GLY A 21 18.58 5.16 -6.77
C GLY A 21 17.06 5.00 -6.59
N GLY A 22 16.50 5.59 -5.52
CA GLY A 22 15.06 5.68 -5.27
C GLY A 22 14.33 4.35 -5.00
N GLY A 23 15.03 3.21 -4.99
CA GLY A 23 14.45 1.92 -4.63
C GLY A 23 13.16 1.56 -5.39
N LYS A 24 12.17 1.03 -4.66
CA LYS A 24 10.83 0.69 -5.18
C LYS A 24 10.09 1.93 -5.68
N SER A 25 10.09 3.02 -4.92
CA SER A 25 9.44 4.29 -5.27
C SER A 25 9.97 4.85 -6.60
N GLY A 26 11.30 4.85 -6.80
CA GLY A 26 11.91 5.29 -8.06
C GLY A 26 11.56 4.40 -9.24
N ALA A 27 11.38 3.08 -9.03
CA ALA A 27 10.89 2.17 -10.06
C ALA A 27 9.43 2.48 -10.42
N LEU A 28 8.58 2.67 -9.43
CA LEU A 28 7.17 3.02 -9.62
C LEU A 28 7.01 4.38 -10.32
N ASN A 29 7.78 5.40 -9.95
CA ASN A 29 7.78 6.71 -10.61
C ASN A 29 8.26 6.62 -12.07
N THR A 30 9.22 5.75 -12.35
CA THR A 30 9.67 5.50 -13.74
C THR A 30 8.56 4.85 -14.56
N ALA A 31 7.83 3.89 -13.99
CA ALA A 31 6.70 3.23 -14.61
C ALA A 31 5.53 4.20 -14.81
N LEU A 32 5.21 5.03 -13.82
CA LEU A 32 4.09 5.97 -13.84
C LEU A 32 4.13 6.88 -15.06
N LYS A 33 5.31 7.33 -15.49
CA LYS A 33 5.50 8.16 -16.69
C LYS A 33 5.08 7.48 -18.00
N GLN A 34 5.00 6.16 -18.00
CA GLN A 34 4.66 5.36 -19.21
C GLN A 34 3.25 4.79 -19.15
N LEU A 35 2.58 4.84 -17.99
CA LEU A 35 1.25 4.32 -17.80
C LEU A 35 0.19 5.30 -18.30
N ARG A 36 -0.91 4.73 -18.86
CA ARG A 36 -2.03 5.51 -19.40
C ARG A 36 -3.37 5.16 -18.76
N GLY A 37 -3.42 4.11 -17.95
CA GLY A 37 -4.63 3.68 -17.24
C GLY A 37 -5.12 4.73 -16.27
N GLU A 38 -6.42 4.76 -16.03
CA GLU A 38 -7.03 5.62 -15.00
C GLU A 38 -6.64 5.16 -13.60
N TRP A 39 -6.48 3.87 -13.43
CA TRP A 39 -6.12 3.23 -12.19
C TRP A 39 -4.76 2.54 -12.29
N LEU A 40 -4.03 2.56 -11.20
CA LEU A 40 -2.76 1.89 -11.01
C LEU A 40 -2.91 0.86 -9.90
N LEU A 41 -2.71 -0.43 -10.19
CA LEU A 41 -2.61 -1.48 -9.19
C LEU A 41 -1.14 -1.81 -8.96
N VAL A 42 -0.66 -1.55 -7.74
CA VAL A 42 0.73 -1.83 -7.32
C VAL A 42 0.78 -3.17 -6.62
N LEU A 43 1.65 -4.04 -7.11
CA LEU A 43 1.87 -5.39 -6.58
C LEU A 43 3.35 -5.63 -6.32
N ASP A 44 3.64 -6.38 -5.29
CA ASP A 44 4.98 -6.92 -5.05
C ASP A 44 5.24 -8.14 -5.94
N ALA A 45 6.49 -8.51 -6.14
CA ALA A 45 6.88 -9.55 -7.09
C ALA A 45 6.39 -10.97 -6.69
N ASP A 46 6.06 -11.16 -5.42
CA ASP A 46 5.52 -12.40 -4.83
C ASP A 46 4.00 -12.38 -4.66
N ALA A 47 3.35 -11.30 -5.13
CA ALA A 47 1.89 -11.18 -5.03
C ALA A 47 1.17 -12.24 -5.87
N GLN A 48 0.18 -12.88 -5.27
CA GLN A 48 -0.76 -13.76 -5.97
C GLN A 48 -2.16 -13.19 -5.87
N LEU A 49 -2.87 -13.22 -6.99
CA LEU A 49 -4.21 -12.65 -7.14
C LEU A 49 -5.21 -13.72 -7.59
N GLN A 50 -6.46 -13.56 -7.23
CA GLN A 50 -7.56 -14.30 -7.84
C GLN A 50 -7.85 -13.73 -9.23
N GLU A 51 -8.31 -14.58 -10.14
CA GLU A 51 -8.54 -14.22 -11.55
C GLU A 51 -9.61 -13.14 -11.71
N ASP A 52 -10.60 -13.13 -10.84
CA ASP A 52 -11.75 -12.21 -10.83
C ASP A 52 -11.53 -10.94 -9.97
N LEU A 53 -10.31 -10.73 -9.44
CA LEU A 53 -10.02 -9.59 -8.57
C LEU A 53 -10.52 -8.26 -9.12
N LEU A 54 -10.25 -7.97 -10.38
CA LEU A 54 -10.60 -6.67 -10.97
C LEU A 54 -12.12 -6.47 -11.10
N GLU A 55 -12.88 -7.56 -11.25
CA GLU A 55 -14.34 -7.53 -11.30
C GLU A 55 -14.98 -7.11 -9.96
N HIS A 56 -14.28 -7.32 -8.85
CA HIS A 56 -14.67 -6.88 -7.52
C HIS A 56 -14.06 -5.52 -7.15
N LEU A 57 -12.78 -5.32 -7.46
CA LEU A 57 -12.01 -4.18 -7.01
C LEU A 57 -12.44 -2.87 -7.68
N ILE A 58 -12.66 -2.86 -8.99
CA ILE A 58 -13.01 -1.64 -9.72
C ILE A 58 -14.42 -1.16 -9.34
N PRO A 59 -15.48 -1.99 -9.33
CA PRO A 59 -16.79 -1.56 -8.84
C PRO A 59 -16.74 -1.05 -7.40
N TYR A 60 -16.04 -1.75 -6.49
CA TYR A 60 -15.88 -1.30 -5.11
C TYR A 60 -15.25 0.11 -5.02
N ALA A 61 -14.21 0.37 -5.82
CA ALA A 61 -13.56 1.68 -5.86
C ALA A 61 -14.48 2.79 -6.38
N LEU A 62 -15.27 2.49 -7.40
CA LEU A 62 -16.19 3.44 -8.02
C LEU A 62 -17.41 3.72 -7.16
N ASP A 63 -18.07 2.69 -6.66
CA ASP A 63 -19.29 2.78 -5.86
C ASP A 63 -19.03 3.45 -4.50
N GLY A 64 -17.87 3.17 -3.89
CA GLY A 64 -17.46 3.80 -2.65
C GLY A 64 -16.87 5.21 -2.82
N GLY A 65 -16.66 5.68 -4.05
CA GLY A 65 -16.00 6.96 -4.32
C GLY A 65 -14.56 7.03 -3.83
N TRP A 66 -13.89 5.87 -3.70
CA TRP A 66 -12.53 5.79 -3.18
C TRP A 66 -11.52 6.34 -4.19
N SER A 67 -10.56 7.09 -3.70
CA SER A 67 -9.43 7.58 -4.49
C SER A 67 -8.29 6.55 -4.57
N ALA A 68 -8.22 5.69 -3.56
CA ALA A 68 -7.36 4.52 -3.52
C ALA A 68 -8.05 3.40 -2.74
N VAL A 69 -7.64 2.16 -2.98
CA VAL A 69 -8.14 0.98 -2.26
C VAL A 69 -6.98 0.08 -1.89
N GLN A 70 -6.89 -0.28 -0.62
CA GLN A 70 -6.00 -1.32 -0.15
C GLN A 70 -6.72 -2.67 -0.17
N LEU A 71 -6.14 -3.66 -0.81
CA LEU A 71 -6.58 -5.05 -0.69
C LEU A 71 -6.19 -5.60 0.68
N ARG A 72 -7.07 -6.37 1.31
CA ARG A 72 -6.69 -7.16 2.48
C ARG A 72 -5.51 -8.08 2.13
N LYS A 73 -4.49 -8.11 2.97
CA LYS A 73 -3.33 -8.97 2.79
C LYS A 73 -3.58 -10.34 3.43
N ALA A 74 -3.16 -11.39 2.76
CA ALA A 74 -3.21 -12.75 3.25
C ALA A 74 -1.88 -13.48 2.98
N VAL A 75 -1.49 -14.37 3.87
CA VAL A 75 -0.25 -15.14 3.75
C VAL A 75 -0.53 -16.48 3.06
N ILE A 76 0.23 -16.80 2.01
CA ILE A 76 0.09 -18.04 1.22
C ILE A 76 0.55 -19.25 2.04
N ASP A 77 1.71 -19.13 2.69
CA ASP A 77 2.43 -20.21 3.37
C ASP A 77 2.30 -20.15 4.89
N ALA A 78 1.13 -19.75 5.40
CA ALA A 78 0.87 -19.57 6.84
C ALA A 78 1.23 -20.81 7.67
N ASP A 79 1.02 -22.00 7.14
CA ASP A 79 1.26 -23.27 7.85
C ASP A 79 2.71 -23.79 7.79
N ARG A 80 3.61 -23.06 7.13
CA ARG A 80 5.01 -23.47 6.98
C ARG A 80 5.75 -23.62 8.33
N ASN A 81 5.51 -22.70 9.25
CA ASN A 81 6.04 -22.74 10.62
C ASN A 81 5.26 -21.79 11.54
N TRP A 82 5.60 -21.79 12.84
CA TRP A 82 4.94 -20.93 13.81
C TRP A 82 5.10 -19.42 13.52
N LEU A 83 6.23 -19.02 12.92
CA LEU A 83 6.55 -17.64 12.60
C LEU A 83 5.70 -17.11 11.42
N THR A 84 5.51 -17.93 10.39
CA THR A 84 4.65 -17.60 9.25
C THR A 84 3.18 -17.54 9.69
N ARG A 85 2.77 -18.43 10.60
CA ARG A 85 1.43 -18.39 11.20
C ARG A 85 1.20 -17.13 12.04
N ALA A 86 2.20 -16.70 12.83
CA ALA A 86 2.11 -15.46 13.59
C ALA A 86 1.97 -14.24 12.68
N GLN A 87 2.69 -14.19 11.56
CA GLN A 87 2.57 -13.12 10.56
C GLN A 87 1.19 -13.11 9.88
N ALA A 88 0.63 -14.29 9.57
CA ALA A 88 -0.73 -14.39 9.03
C ALA A 88 -1.77 -13.84 10.01
N MET A 89 -1.63 -14.14 11.29
CA MET A 89 -2.51 -13.58 12.34
C MET A 89 -2.34 -12.07 12.49
N GLU A 90 -1.12 -11.57 12.43
CA GLU A 90 -0.83 -10.12 12.48
C GLU A 90 -1.47 -9.39 11.31
N MET A 91 -1.34 -9.89 10.07
CA MET A 91 -1.95 -9.29 8.89
C MET A 91 -3.47 -9.32 8.94
N ALA A 92 -4.05 -10.41 9.43
CA ALA A 92 -5.50 -10.50 9.63
C ALA A 92 -5.99 -9.49 10.68
N LEU A 93 -5.25 -9.31 11.78
CA LEU A 93 -5.56 -8.32 12.81
C LEU A 93 -5.44 -6.90 12.28
N ASP A 94 -4.37 -6.56 11.53
CA ASP A 94 -4.22 -5.25 10.89
C ASP A 94 -5.41 -4.94 9.99
N ALA A 95 -5.83 -5.90 9.16
CA ALA A 95 -6.99 -5.72 8.28
C ALA A 95 -8.29 -5.43 9.06
N VAL A 96 -8.53 -6.13 10.17
CA VAL A 96 -9.68 -5.88 11.07
C VAL A 96 -9.61 -4.48 11.67
N ILE A 97 -8.43 -4.08 12.15
CA ILE A 97 -8.22 -2.74 12.72
C ILE A 97 -8.48 -1.66 11.65
N GLN A 98 -7.91 -1.79 10.46
CA GLN A 98 -8.11 -0.84 9.36
C GLN A 98 -9.59 -0.73 8.96
N GLN A 99 -10.27 -1.86 8.84
CA GLN A 99 -11.71 -1.91 8.54
C GLN A 99 -12.53 -1.24 9.65
N GLY A 100 -12.17 -1.49 10.90
CA GLY A 100 -12.83 -0.87 12.07
C GLY A 100 -12.63 0.64 12.12
N ARG A 101 -11.41 1.12 11.86
CA ARG A 101 -11.09 2.56 11.76
C ARG A 101 -11.92 3.22 10.67
N LEU A 102 -11.94 2.63 9.47
CA LEU A 102 -12.70 3.15 8.33
C LEU A 102 -14.20 3.20 8.63
N SER A 103 -14.78 2.11 9.13
CA SER A 103 -16.19 2.03 9.52
C SER A 103 -16.55 3.02 10.63
N GLY A 104 -15.60 3.32 11.51
CA GLY A 104 -15.69 4.32 12.55
C GLY A 104 -15.58 5.77 12.03
N GLY A 105 -15.38 6.01 10.72
CA GLY A 105 -15.15 7.33 10.12
C GLY A 105 -13.74 7.88 10.39
N GLY A 106 -12.80 7.01 10.73
CA GLY A 106 -11.37 7.27 10.78
C GLY A 106 -10.72 7.13 9.42
N VAL A 107 -9.44 6.75 9.41
CA VAL A 107 -8.59 6.70 8.23
C VAL A 107 -8.11 5.28 7.98
N ALA A 108 -8.29 4.78 6.75
CA ALA A 108 -7.58 3.61 6.27
C ALA A 108 -6.28 4.03 5.58
N GLU A 109 -5.29 3.15 5.58
CA GLU A 109 -3.97 3.41 5.03
C GLU A 109 -3.56 2.32 4.04
N LEU A 110 -2.73 2.69 3.07
CA LEU A 110 -2.07 1.77 2.17
C LEU A 110 -1.01 0.93 2.92
N ARG A 111 -0.78 -0.31 2.47
CA ARG A 111 0.08 -1.30 3.13
C ARG A 111 1.10 -1.96 2.19
N GLY A 112 1.48 -1.27 1.11
CA GLY A 112 2.59 -1.63 0.23
C GLY A 112 2.22 -2.57 -0.92
N ASN A 113 1.61 -3.72 -0.64
CA ASN A 113 1.19 -4.69 -1.64
C ASN A 113 -0.34 -4.65 -1.83
N GLY A 114 -0.82 -4.75 -3.08
CA GLY A 114 -2.25 -4.74 -3.38
C GLY A 114 -2.88 -3.35 -3.22
N GLN A 115 -2.23 -2.31 -3.75
CA GLN A 115 -2.72 -0.94 -3.73
C GLN A 115 -3.31 -0.56 -5.07
N LEU A 116 -4.61 -0.31 -5.14
CA LEU A 116 -5.25 0.34 -6.28
C LEU A 116 -5.29 1.84 -6.01
N ILE A 117 -4.78 2.65 -6.93
CA ILE A 117 -4.70 4.10 -6.77
C ILE A 117 -5.18 4.78 -8.06
N ARG A 118 -6.04 5.77 -7.96
CA ARG A 118 -6.43 6.58 -9.10
C ARG A 118 -5.22 7.42 -9.56
N ARG A 119 -4.81 7.25 -10.82
CA ARG A 119 -3.59 7.87 -11.36
C ARG A 119 -3.57 9.39 -11.16
N SER A 120 -4.67 10.08 -11.44
CA SER A 120 -4.75 11.53 -11.28
C SER A 120 -4.53 12.00 -9.85
N VAL A 121 -4.98 11.22 -8.87
CA VAL A 121 -4.79 11.51 -7.43
C VAL A 121 -3.34 11.28 -7.02
N LEU A 122 -2.72 10.20 -7.51
CA LEU A 122 -1.30 9.92 -7.29
C LEU A 122 -0.41 11.01 -7.90
N GLU A 123 -0.69 11.42 -9.13
CA GLU A 123 0.03 12.51 -9.81
C GLU A 123 -0.11 13.84 -9.06
N ALA A 124 -1.32 14.18 -8.59
CA ALA A 124 -1.57 15.38 -7.78
C ALA A 124 -0.82 15.35 -6.43
N ALA A 125 -0.65 14.16 -5.83
CA ALA A 125 0.13 13.97 -4.62
C ALA A 125 1.66 13.96 -4.87
N GLY A 126 2.12 14.13 -6.12
CA GLY A 126 3.54 14.17 -6.48
C GLY A 126 4.18 12.81 -6.74
N GLY A 127 3.39 11.74 -6.95
CA GLY A 127 3.91 10.39 -7.17
C GLY A 127 4.36 9.69 -5.88
N PHE A 128 5.27 8.74 -6.01
CA PHE A 128 5.87 8.02 -4.87
C PHE A 128 7.09 8.79 -4.33
N ASN A 129 7.18 8.93 -3.01
CA ASN A 129 8.31 9.59 -2.37
C ASN A 129 9.53 8.66 -2.34
N GLU A 130 10.64 9.09 -2.96
CA GLU A 130 11.87 8.30 -3.06
C GLU A 130 12.77 8.42 -1.83
N ASP A 131 12.49 9.38 -0.94
CA ASP A 131 13.28 9.67 0.26
C ASP A 131 12.70 9.04 1.54
N THR A 132 11.59 8.29 1.42
CA THR A 132 10.96 7.62 2.56
C THR A 132 11.33 6.15 2.65
N VAL A 133 11.38 5.63 3.88
CA VAL A 133 11.62 4.21 4.16
C VAL A 133 10.38 3.35 3.84
N THR A 134 9.18 3.90 4.05
CA THR A 134 7.88 3.25 3.80
C THR A 134 7.04 4.14 2.90
N ASP A 135 7.08 3.86 1.60
CA ASP A 135 6.40 4.62 0.56
C ASP A 135 4.87 4.59 0.67
N ASP A 136 4.31 3.50 1.15
CA ASP A 136 2.89 3.28 1.36
C ASP A 136 2.30 4.16 2.48
N LEU A 137 3.00 4.22 3.60
CA LEU A 137 2.58 5.05 4.74
C LEU A 137 2.69 6.54 4.44
N ASP A 138 3.78 6.96 3.80
CA ASP A 138 3.96 8.33 3.33
C ASP A 138 2.87 8.72 2.32
N LEU A 139 2.64 7.87 1.32
CA LEU A 139 1.61 8.12 0.32
C LEU A 139 0.22 8.23 0.93
N SER A 140 -0.12 7.37 1.90
CA SER A 140 -1.42 7.43 2.60
C SER A 140 -1.67 8.80 3.22
N PHE A 141 -0.65 9.39 3.86
CA PHE A 141 -0.77 10.74 4.43
C PHE A 141 -0.90 11.82 3.37
N ARG A 142 -0.09 11.76 2.31
CA ARG A 142 -0.19 12.74 1.22
C ARG A 142 -1.55 12.67 0.52
N LEU A 143 -2.09 11.47 0.29
CA LEU A 143 -3.44 11.30 -0.24
C LEU A 143 -4.47 11.93 0.69
N LEU A 144 -4.39 11.65 1.99
CA LEU A 144 -5.33 12.17 2.98
C LEU A 144 -5.30 13.71 3.05
N THR A 145 -4.12 14.33 2.99
CA THR A 145 -3.99 15.79 3.01
C THR A 145 -4.52 16.46 1.74
N HIS A 146 -4.63 15.71 0.65
CA HIS A 146 -5.30 16.15 -0.59
C HIS A 146 -6.80 15.82 -0.61
N GLY A 147 -7.37 15.39 0.54
CA GLY A 147 -8.78 15.04 0.64
C GLY A 147 -9.16 13.71 -0.03
N ALA A 148 -8.16 12.90 -0.41
CA ALA A 148 -8.37 11.61 -1.01
C ALA A 148 -8.68 10.55 0.05
N LEU A 149 -9.69 9.73 -0.19
CA LEU A 149 -10.12 8.67 0.72
C LEU A 149 -9.58 7.32 0.25
N VAL A 150 -9.08 6.54 1.23
CA VAL A 150 -8.61 5.17 1.03
C VAL A 150 -9.66 4.19 1.53
N GLY A 151 -10.12 3.29 0.65
CA GLY A 151 -11.00 2.17 1.00
C GLY A 151 -10.20 0.90 1.29
N ILE A 152 -10.87 -0.11 1.85
CA ILE A 152 -10.29 -1.44 2.06
C ILE A 152 -11.21 -2.47 1.42
N LEU A 153 -10.71 -3.19 0.41
CA LEU A 153 -11.40 -4.36 -0.11
C LEU A 153 -11.03 -5.57 0.73
N TRP A 154 -12.06 -6.18 1.34
CA TRP A 154 -11.86 -7.34 2.21
C TRP A 154 -11.62 -8.62 1.43
N ASP A 155 -12.36 -8.83 0.36
CA ASP A 155 -12.32 -10.04 -0.44
C ASP A 155 -12.61 -9.72 -1.92
N PRO A 156 -11.84 -10.25 -2.87
CA PRO A 156 -10.68 -11.12 -2.72
C PRO A 156 -9.41 -10.41 -2.19
N PRO A 157 -8.56 -11.12 -1.41
CA PRO A 157 -7.32 -10.57 -0.88
C PRO A 157 -6.19 -10.55 -1.91
N VAL A 158 -5.15 -9.75 -1.64
CA VAL A 158 -3.82 -10.01 -2.21
C VAL A 158 -3.09 -11.00 -1.31
N GLN A 159 -2.51 -12.03 -1.91
CA GLN A 159 -1.73 -13.03 -1.18
C GLN A 159 -0.23 -12.76 -1.36
N GLU A 160 0.56 -12.96 -0.30
CA GLU A 160 2.01 -12.76 -0.31
C GLU A 160 2.72 -13.82 0.54
N GLU A 161 4.00 -14.01 0.32
CA GLU A 161 4.82 -14.93 1.12
C GLU A 161 5.19 -14.32 2.46
N ALA A 162 5.11 -15.10 3.54
CA ALA A 162 5.64 -14.68 4.83
C ALA A 162 7.16 -14.87 4.90
N VAL A 163 7.80 -14.07 5.75
CA VAL A 163 9.24 -14.21 6.02
C VAL A 163 9.49 -15.43 6.92
N PRO A 164 10.18 -16.49 6.44
CA PRO A 164 10.25 -17.75 7.17
C PRO A 164 11.28 -17.76 8.32
N GLY A 165 12.12 -16.74 8.43
CA GLY A 165 13.22 -16.69 9.40
C GLY A 165 13.25 -15.45 10.27
N LEU A 166 13.55 -15.61 11.57
CA LEU A 166 13.56 -14.52 12.56
C LEU A 166 14.48 -13.36 12.21
N ALA A 167 15.69 -13.62 11.71
CA ALA A 167 16.65 -12.57 11.39
C ALA A 167 16.17 -11.66 10.25
N ALA A 168 15.55 -12.25 9.23
CA ALA A 168 14.99 -11.51 8.12
C ALA A 168 13.72 -10.75 8.55
N LEU A 169 12.86 -11.37 9.35
CA LEU A 169 11.67 -10.72 9.92
C LEU A 169 12.07 -9.52 10.80
N TRP A 170 13.10 -9.67 11.64
CA TRP A 170 13.61 -8.59 12.47
C TRP A 170 14.03 -7.36 11.64
N LYS A 171 14.82 -7.58 10.57
CA LYS A 171 15.23 -6.51 9.65
C LYS A 171 14.02 -5.83 8.98
N GLN A 172 13.02 -6.62 8.59
CA GLN A 172 11.80 -6.08 8.01
C GLN A 172 11.06 -5.19 9.02
N ARG A 173 10.89 -5.66 10.27
CA ARG A 173 10.21 -4.91 11.33
C ARG A 173 10.96 -3.64 11.76
N GLN A 174 12.29 -3.69 11.81
CA GLN A 174 13.09 -2.49 12.05
C GLN A 174 12.82 -1.42 10.98
N ARG A 175 12.83 -1.80 9.70
CA ARG A 175 12.50 -0.88 8.60
C ARG A 175 11.08 -0.32 8.71
N TRP A 176 10.10 -1.14 9.07
CA TRP A 176 8.73 -0.67 9.26
C TRP A 176 8.59 0.30 10.44
N ALA A 177 9.27 0.00 11.54
CA ALA A 177 9.30 0.90 12.70
C ALA A 177 9.99 2.24 12.36
N GLU A 178 11.11 2.19 11.64
CA GLU A 178 11.80 3.39 11.16
C GLU A 178 10.88 4.25 10.27
N GLY A 179 10.22 3.64 9.28
CA GLY A 179 9.28 4.35 8.42
C GLY A 179 8.07 4.90 9.17
N GLY A 180 7.56 4.16 10.16
CA GLY A 180 6.49 4.64 11.04
C GLY A 180 6.91 5.87 11.87
N LEU A 181 8.12 5.87 12.42
CA LEU A 181 8.69 7.02 13.13
C LEU A 181 8.95 8.21 12.19
N GLN A 182 9.54 7.97 11.02
CA GLN A 182 9.73 9.00 10.01
C GLN A 182 8.40 9.68 9.68
N ARG A 183 7.38 8.89 9.35
CA ARG A 183 6.03 9.39 9.08
C ARG A 183 5.47 10.22 10.25
N PHE A 184 5.65 9.77 11.49
CA PHE A 184 5.18 10.49 12.67
C PHE A 184 5.80 11.89 12.75
N PHE A 185 7.12 12.01 12.59
CA PHE A 185 7.81 13.30 12.67
C PHE A 185 7.50 14.20 11.48
N ASP A 186 7.42 13.66 10.27
CA ASP A 186 7.17 14.43 9.05
C ASP A 186 5.73 15.00 9.02
N TYR A 187 4.75 14.24 9.51
CA TYR A 187 3.33 14.60 9.40
C TYR A 187 2.66 15.04 10.71
N TRP A 188 3.39 15.05 11.82
CA TRP A 188 2.85 15.55 13.10
C TRP A 188 2.20 16.95 12.98
N PRO A 189 2.78 17.94 12.28
CA PRO A 189 2.14 19.24 12.10
C PRO A 189 0.79 19.16 11.39
N THR A 190 0.59 18.18 10.52
CA THR A 190 -0.68 17.98 9.78
C THR A 190 -1.83 17.60 10.71
N LEU A 191 -1.55 16.89 11.80
CA LEU A 191 -2.56 16.57 12.82
C LEU A 191 -3.13 17.83 13.51
N THR A 192 -2.35 18.88 13.57
CA THR A 192 -2.77 20.17 14.15
C THR A 192 -3.33 21.14 13.12
N SER A 193 -3.18 20.84 11.83
CA SER A 193 -3.69 21.68 10.73
C SER A 193 -5.21 21.56 10.59
N GLY A 194 -5.84 22.56 9.97
CA GLY A 194 -7.28 22.55 9.66
C GLY A 194 -7.73 21.58 8.56
N GLN A 195 -6.82 20.85 7.94
CA GLN A 195 -7.09 20.01 6.76
C GLN A 195 -7.83 18.70 7.09
N LEU A 196 -7.68 18.18 8.31
CA LEU A 196 -8.31 16.95 8.76
C LEU A 196 -9.52 17.23 9.67
N SER A 197 -10.56 16.42 9.57
CA SER A 197 -11.66 16.45 10.53
C SER A 197 -11.16 16.09 11.95
N LEU A 198 -11.87 16.53 12.99
CA LEU A 198 -11.51 16.21 14.38
C LEU A 198 -11.45 14.68 14.61
N ARG A 199 -12.32 13.92 13.95
CA ARG A 199 -12.37 12.47 14.04
C ARG A 199 -11.14 11.81 13.42
N GLN A 200 -10.72 12.25 12.25
CA GLN A 200 -9.51 11.77 11.59
C GLN A 200 -8.25 12.09 12.41
N ARG A 201 -8.17 13.31 12.99
CA ARG A 201 -7.06 13.69 13.88
C ARG A 201 -7.00 12.79 15.11
N TRP A 202 -8.15 12.54 15.72
CA TRP A 202 -8.24 11.66 16.90
C TRP A 202 -7.83 10.23 16.55
N ASP A 203 -8.35 9.69 15.44
CA ASP A 203 -8.01 8.34 14.96
C ASP A 203 -6.50 8.20 14.70
N LEU A 204 -5.91 9.15 13.97
CA LEU A 204 -4.47 9.16 13.71
C LEU A 204 -3.64 9.34 14.99
N ALA A 205 -4.04 10.22 15.90
CA ALA A 205 -3.34 10.39 17.17
C ALA A 205 -3.35 9.10 18.01
N CYS A 206 -4.50 8.41 18.07
CA CYS A 206 -4.60 7.11 18.76
C CYS A 206 -3.78 6.01 18.08
N PHE A 207 -3.64 6.07 16.77
CA PHE A 207 -2.87 5.07 16.02
C PHE A 207 -1.36 5.30 16.12
N PHE A 208 -0.91 6.52 16.35
CA PHE A 208 0.50 6.85 16.57
C PHE A 208 0.96 6.60 18.03
N LEU A 209 0.04 6.55 18.99
CA LEU A 209 0.33 6.27 20.39
C LEU A 209 0.30 4.77 20.71
#